data_f080d7da12e13082dc7dcb39026c282c
#
_entry.id   f080d7da12e13082dc7dcb39026c282c
#
_cell.length_a   1.000
_cell.length_b   1.000
_cell.length_c   1.000
_cell.angle_alpha   90.00
_cell.angle_beta   90.00
_cell.angle_gamma   90.00
#
_symmetry.space_group_name_H-M   'P 1'
#
loop_
_entity.id
_entity.type
_entity.pdbx_description
1 polymer ?
#
loop_
_entity_poly.entity_id
_entity_poly.type
_entity_poly.pdbx_seq_one_letter_code
_entity_poly.pdbx_strand_id
1 'polypeptide(L)'
;DTAYYLIGDVNKWNSEALIKFGHSGKDVYEDPVFSMIVEMPKDECYWKIIPQSNVDGGDIWAPGALGVATNGDDSESGLLVTENPQAGKIPAKGWVKITLNMLEYTYKIEALGNISPFLYVPGGHQGWKPETAPYLYSTDMTHYDGYIYMDADNTFKLTSQKDWDGTNYGYASDTELSTDGGAGNLSVTETGFYRIEANLSTLTYKFSKTEWGIIGDATQGGWDNSTPMT
;
A
#
# COMPACT_ATOMS: atom_id res chain seq x y z
N ASP A 1 -22.19 1.25 10.19
CA ASP A 1 -21.83 0.40 9.04
C ASP A 1 -20.50 -0.29 9.26
N THR A 2 -20.36 -1.48 8.70
CA THR A 2 -19.16 -2.32 8.84
C THR A 2 -18.12 -2.07 7.75
N ALA A 3 -18.49 -1.35 6.69
CA ALA A 3 -17.62 -0.95 5.61
C ALA A 3 -18.09 0.32 4.92
N TYR A 4 -17.14 1.01 4.33
CA TYR A 4 -17.34 2.21 3.52
C TYR A 4 -16.58 2.08 2.20
N TYR A 5 -17.07 2.75 1.16
CA TYR A 5 -16.53 2.67 -0.20
C TYR A 5 -16.36 4.05 -0.81
N LEU A 6 -15.29 4.23 -1.54
CA LEU A 6 -15.06 5.41 -2.37
C LEU A 6 -15.73 5.21 -3.72
N ILE A 7 -16.47 6.25 -4.17
CA ILE A 7 -16.95 6.40 -5.53
C ILE A 7 -16.60 7.78 -6.06
N GLY A 8 -16.26 7.88 -7.33
CA GLY A 8 -15.91 9.15 -7.92
C GLY A 8 -15.24 9.01 -9.29
N ASP A 9 -14.52 10.05 -9.70
CA ASP A 9 -13.76 10.01 -10.97
C ASP A 9 -12.73 8.88 -11.00
N VAL A 10 -12.22 8.46 -9.85
CA VAL A 10 -11.24 7.37 -9.71
C VAL A 10 -11.76 6.03 -10.27
N ASN A 11 -13.04 5.76 -10.14
CA ASN A 11 -13.71 4.56 -10.69
C ASN A 11 -14.78 4.91 -11.73
N LYS A 12 -14.73 6.14 -12.29
CA LYS A 12 -15.67 6.67 -13.29
C LYS A 12 -17.13 6.65 -12.82
N TRP A 13 -17.34 6.84 -11.51
CA TRP A 13 -18.66 6.79 -10.88
C TRP A 13 -19.42 5.47 -11.09
N ASN A 14 -18.67 4.38 -11.32
CA ASN A 14 -19.24 3.05 -11.55
C ASN A 14 -19.63 2.39 -10.22
N SER A 15 -20.93 2.17 -10.01
CA SER A 15 -21.48 1.52 -8.83
C SER A 15 -21.09 0.05 -8.67
N GLU A 16 -20.68 -0.61 -9.76
CA GLU A 16 -20.19 -2.00 -9.73
C GLU A 16 -18.70 -2.10 -9.40
N ALA A 17 -18.00 -0.96 -9.37
CA ALA A 17 -16.55 -0.87 -9.12
C ALA A 17 -16.21 0.02 -7.92
N LEU A 18 -16.99 -0.07 -6.86
CA LEU A 18 -16.75 0.65 -5.61
C LEU A 18 -15.41 0.22 -4.99
N ILE A 19 -14.63 1.18 -4.48
CA ILE A 19 -13.33 0.91 -3.88
C ILE A 19 -13.48 0.89 -2.36
N LYS A 20 -13.28 -0.28 -1.75
CA LYS A 20 -13.48 -0.49 -0.32
C LYS A 20 -12.36 0.14 0.50
N PHE A 21 -12.70 0.87 1.57
CA PHE A 21 -11.75 1.31 2.57
C PHE A 21 -11.23 0.14 3.41
N GLY A 22 -9.93 0.16 3.71
CA GLY A 22 -9.33 -0.75 4.67
C GLY A 22 -9.78 -0.42 6.09
N HIS A 23 -10.02 -1.48 6.88
CA HIS A 23 -10.44 -1.40 8.28
C HIS A 23 -10.06 -2.68 9.02
N SER A 24 -9.87 -2.60 10.33
CA SER A 24 -9.51 -3.74 11.18
C SER A 24 -10.61 -4.83 11.28
N GLY A 25 -11.84 -4.50 10.90
CA GLY A 25 -13.02 -5.36 11.07
C GLY A 25 -13.64 -5.32 12.46
N LYS A 26 -13.12 -4.49 13.36
CA LYS A 26 -13.69 -4.24 14.68
C LYS A 26 -14.96 -3.38 14.58
N ASP A 27 -15.69 -3.28 15.68
CA ASP A 27 -16.79 -2.32 15.78
C ASP A 27 -16.29 -0.89 15.68
N VAL A 28 -17.08 0.00 15.08
CA VAL A 28 -16.74 1.42 14.87
C VAL A 28 -16.46 2.19 16.17
N TYR A 29 -17.00 1.72 17.30
CA TYR A 29 -16.71 2.31 18.60
C TYR A 29 -15.35 1.89 19.17
N GLU A 30 -14.83 0.74 18.72
CA GLU A 30 -13.49 0.26 19.09
C GLU A 30 -12.41 0.77 18.11
N ASP A 31 -12.77 0.86 16.82
CA ASP A 31 -11.89 1.36 15.75
C ASP A 31 -12.73 2.18 14.75
N PRO A 32 -12.80 3.51 14.92
CA PRO A 32 -13.60 4.37 14.03
C PRO A 32 -12.91 4.70 12.71
N VAL A 33 -11.66 4.28 12.51
CA VAL A 33 -10.81 4.76 11.42
C VAL A 33 -10.83 3.81 10.23
N PHE A 34 -11.29 4.32 9.10
CA PHE A 34 -11.22 3.65 7.80
C PHE A 34 -10.22 4.39 6.92
N SER A 35 -9.35 3.68 6.22
CA SER A 35 -8.36 4.34 5.36
C SER A 35 -8.10 3.56 4.08
N MET A 36 -7.67 4.29 3.06
CA MET A 36 -7.16 3.71 1.82
C MET A 36 -6.04 4.56 1.24
N ILE A 37 -5.23 3.93 0.41
CA ILE A 37 -4.30 4.60 -0.49
C ILE A 37 -4.78 4.33 -1.90
N VAL A 38 -4.94 5.37 -2.70
CA VAL A 38 -5.51 5.28 -4.04
C VAL A 38 -4.89 6.32 -4.97
N GLU A 39 -4.74 5.98 -6.25
CA GLU A 39 -4.22 6.90 -7.26
C GLU A 39 -5.36 7.68 -7.91
N MET A 40 -5.27 9.00 -7.88
CA MET A 40 -6.15 9.88 -8.65
C MET A 40 -5.68 9.93 -10.10
N PRO A 41 -6.51 9.49 -11.07
CA PRO A 41 -6.07 9.33 -12.46
C PRO A 41 -5.89 10.65 -13.22
N LYS A 42 -6.43 11.74 -12.71
CA LYS A 42 -6.41 13.08 -13.32
C LYS A 42 -6.43 14.17 -12.25
N ASP A 43 -6.17 15.40 -12.64
CA ASP A 43 -6.44 16.56 -11.81
C ASP A 43 -7.96 16.75 -11.62
N GLU A 44 -8.36 17.37 -10.51
CA GLU A 44 -9.75 17.65 -10.15
C GLU A 44 -10.65 16.38 -10.12
N CYS A 45 -10.25 15.38 -9.34
CA CYS A 45 -11.07 14.19 -9.10
C CYS A 45 -12.14 14.45 -8.05
N TYR A 46 -13.41 14.27 -8.42
CA TYR A 46 -14.55 14.35 -7.50
C TYR A 46 -14.79 13.00 -6.83
N TRP A 47 -15.28 13.05 -5.58
CA TRP A 47 -15.49 11.85 -4.77
C TRP A 47 -16.70 11.97 -3.84
N LYS A 48 -17.26 10.80 -3.48
CA LYS A 48 -18.23 10.58 -2.40
C LYS A 48 -17.93 9.26 -1.70
N ILE A 49 -18.57 9.04 -0.56
CA ILE A 49 -18.44 7.82 0.25
C ILE A 49 -19.78 7.12 0.32
N ILE A 50 -19.78 5.81 0.10
CA ILE A 50 -20.97 4.95 0.15
C ILE A 50 -20.84 3.99 1.33
N PRO A 51 -21.79 3.94 2.26
CA PRO A 51 -21.82 2.97 3.34
C PRO A 51 -22.28 1.58 2.84
N GLN A 52 -21.88 0.52 3.53
CA GLN A 52 -22.27 -0.86 3.21
C GLN A 52 -23.79 -1.04 3.16
N SER A 53 -24.53 -0.41 4.05
CA SER A 53 -25.99 -0.48 4.10
C SER A 53 -26.67 -0.05 2.79
N ASN A 54 -26.11 0.96 2.10
CA ASN A 54 -26.63 1.39 0.80
C ASN A 54 -26.31 0.36 -0.31
N VAL A 55 -25.14 -0.28 -0.23
CA VAL A 55 -24.77 -1.36 -1.16
C VAL A 55 -25.70 -2.56 -0.98
N ASP A 56 -25.93 -2.98 0.24
CA ASP A 56 -26.81 -4.10 0.58
C ASP A 56 -28.28 -3.81 0.21
N GLY A 57 -28.69 -2.55 0.31
CA GLY A 57 -30.02 -2.08 -0.08
C GLY A 57 -30.25 -1.97 -1.60
N GLY A 58 -29.17 -2.10 -2.40
CA GLY A 58 -29.24 -2.02 -3.87
C GLY A 58 -29.41 -0.60 -4.44
N ASP A 59 -29.39 0.42 -3.60
CA ASP A 59 -29.39 1.84 -4.01
C ASP A 59 -28.24 2.59 -3.30
N ILE A 60 -27.12 2.72 -3.98
CA ILE A 60 -25.93 3.38 -3.43
C ILE A 60 -26.18 4.89 -3.11
N TRP A 61 -27.19 5.50 -3.72
CA TRP A 61 -27.54 6.91 -3.52
C TRP A 61 -28.66 7.13 -2.49
N ALA A 62 -29.15 6.05 -1.87
CA ALA A 62 -30.11 6.14 -0.78
C ALA A 62 -29.59 7.05 0.36
N PRO A 63 -30.46 7.56 1.25
CA PRO A 63 -30.04 8.28 2.45
C PRO A 63 -28.97 7.50 3.23
N GLY A 64 -27.91 8.18 3.61
CA GLY A 64 -26.74 7.54 4.26
C GLY A 64 -25.45 7.66 3.43
N ALA A 65 -25.54 7.89 2.12
CA ALA A 65 -24.36 8.29 1.34
C ALA A 65 -23.72 9.55 1.94
N LEU A 66 -22.39 9.64 1.92
CA LEU A 66 -21.64 10.72 2.55
C LEU A 66 -20.87 11.54 1.51
N GLY A 67 -20.68 12.79 1.84
CA GLY A 67 -19.89 13.73 1.05
C GLY A 67 -19.59 14.98 1.86
N VAL A 68 -19.30 16.06 1.19
CA VAL A 68 -19.04 17.37 1.78
C VAL A 68 -20.27 18.30 1.67
N ALA A 69 -20.27 19.40 2.41
CA ALA A 69 -21.41 20.34 2.40
C ALA A 69 -21.49 21.16 1.10
N THR A 70 -20.35 21.45 0.47
CA THR A 70 -20.24 22.27 -0.73
C THR A 70 -19.65 21.48 -1.89
N ASN A 71 -20.31 21.49 -3.04
CA ASN A 71 -19.81 20.77 -4.21
C ASN A 71 -18.44 21.29 -4.67
N GLY A 72 -17.49 20.41 -4.85
CA GLY A 72 -16.15 20.74 -5.26
C GLY A 72 -15.27 21.34 -4.16
N ASP A 73 -15.65 21.17 -2.89
CA ASP A 73 -14.75 21.48 -1.75
C ASP A 73 -13.47 20.67 -1.87
N ASP A 74 -12.33 21.35 -1.89
CA ASP A 74 -10.99 20.79 -2.04
C ASP A 74 -10.15 20.88 -0.77
N SER A 75 -10.78 21.06 0.37
CA SER A 75 -10.12 21.03 1.67
C SER A 75 -9.49 19.65 1.93
N GLU A 76 -8.27 19.66 2.47
CA GLU A 76 -7.55 18.43 2.81
C GLU A 76 -8.17 17.68 4.01
N SER A 77 -9.04 18.33 4.77
CA SER A 77 -9.79 17.71 5.87
C SER A 77 -11.07 18.49 6.16
N GLY A 78 -12.07 17.81 6.69
CA GLY A 78 -13.35 18.45 7.02
C GLY A 78 -14.37 17.45 7.55
N LEU A 79 -15.62 17.94 7.63
CA LEU A 79 -16.77 17.14 8.05
C LEU A 79 -17.40 16.41 6.87
N LEU A 80 -17.78 15.17 7.11
CA LEU A 80 -18.67 14.41 6.24
C LEU A 80 -20.12 14.71 6.61
N VAL A 81 -20.97 14.94 5.60
CA VAL A 81 -22.40 15.17 5.78
C VAL A 81 -23.21 14.07 5.08
N THR A 82 -24.36 13.72 5.66
CA THR A 82 -25.33 12.75 5.11
C THR A 82 -26.58 13.44 4.56
N GLU A 83 -26.85 14.66 4.97
CA GLU A 83 -27.96 15.45 4.46
C GLU A 83 -27.51 16.23 3.22
N ASN A 84 -28.10 15.89 2.07
CA ASN A 84 -27.75 16.47 0.76
C ASN A 84 -26.25 16.50 0.48
N PRO A 85 -25.52 15.37 0.62
CA PRO A 85 -24.07 15.34 0.50
C PRO A 85 -23.63 15.74 -0.90
N GLN A 86 -22.72 16.69 -0.99
CA GLN A 86 -22.09 17.12 -2.24
C GLN A 86 -20.80 16.35 -2.48
N ALA A 87 -20.29 16.35 -3.72
CA ALA A 87 -19.02 15.74 -4.01
C ALA A 87 -17.86 16.62 -3.53
N GLY A 88 -16.92 16.04 -2.78
CA GLY A 88 -15.61 16.66 -2.52
C GLY A 88 -14.72 16.57 -3.76
N LYS A 89 -13.61 17.29 -3.76
CA LYS A 89 -12.68 17.35 -4.88
C LYS A 89 -11.24 17.16 -4.38
N ILE A 90 -10.47 16.32 -5.06
CA ILE A 90 -9.03 16.20 -4.90
C ILE A 90 -8.38 16.92 -6.07
N PRO A 91 -7.63 18.02 -5.82
CA PRO A 91 -7.23 18.94 -6.89
C PRO A 91 -6.16 18.39 -7.83
N ALA A 92 -5.24 17.55 -7.33
CA ALA A 92 -4.11 17.05 -8.10
C ALA A 92 -4.19 15.55 -8.35
N LYS A 93 -3.77 15.12 -9.53
CA LYS A 93 -3.53 13.70 -9.84
C LYS A 93 -2.42 13.12 -8.97
N GLY A 94 -2.39 11.81 -8.82
CA GLY A 94 -1.36 11.08 -8.08
C GLY A 94 -1.91 10.35 -6.86
N TRP A 95 -1.02 9.78 -6.09
CA TRP A 95 -1.37 8.97 -4.94
C TRP A 95 -1.78 9.81 -3.74
N VAL A 96 -2.90 9.42 -3.13
CA VAL A 96 -3.42 10.05 -1.91
C VAL A 96 -3.78 8.98 -0.88
N LYS A 97 -3.62 9.32 0.40
CA LYS A 97 -4.23 8.58 1.50
C LYS A 97 -5.51 9.30 1.90
N ILE A 98 -6.62 8.58 1.91
CA ILE A 98 -7.91 9.06 2.43
C ILE A 98 -8.17 8.33 3.74
N THR A 99 -8.42 9.09 4.79
CA THR A 99 -8.76 8.58 6.13
C THR A 99 -10.12 9.13 6.53
N LEU A 100 -11.00 8.26 7.01
CA LEU A 100 -12.31 8.60 7.56
C LEU A 100 -12.30 8.29 9.06
N ASN A 101 -12.84 9.16 9.90
CA ASN A 101 -13.22 8.85 11.28
C ASN A 101 -14.75 8.85 11.37
N MET A 102 -15.33 7.69 11.52
CA MET A 102 -16.79 7.52 11.45
C MET A 102 -17.51 7.73 12.78
N LEU A 103 -16.80 7.95 13.90
CA LEU A 103 -17.39 8.48 15.12
C LEU A 103 -17.57 10.00 15.06
N GLU A 104 -16.63 10.68 14.43
CA GLU A 104 -16.62 12.14 14.32
C GLU A 104 -17.20 12.63 13.00
N TYR A 105 -17.48 11.73 12.06
CA TYR A 105 -17.87 12.07 10.68
C TYR A 105 -16.91 13.06 10.04
N THR A 106 -15.62 12.74 10.10
CA THR A 106 -14.55 13.56 9.51
C THR A 106 -13.79 12.79 8.43
N TYR A 107 -13.15 13.54 7.53
CA TYR A 107 -12.21 13.01 6.57
C TYR A 107 -10.89 13.77 6.60
N LYS A 108 -9.82 13.09 6.15
CA LYS A 108 -8.50 13.67 5.87
C LYS A 108 -7.97 13.09 4.56
N ILE A 109 -7.43 13.94 3.71
CA ILE A 109 -6.79 13.58 2.44
C ILE A 109 -5.35 14.05 2.49
N GLU A 110 -4.41 13.14 2.26
CA GLU A 110 -2.98 13.40 2.31
C GLU A 110 -2.36 13.02 0.96
N ALA A 111 -1.76 13.97 0.27
CA ALA A 111 -0.99 13.68 -0.94
C ALA A 111 0.29 12.93 -0.56
N LEU A 112 0.55 11.81 -1.23
CA LEU A 112 1.67 10.91 -0.91
C LEU A 112 2.85 11.06 -1.89
N GLY A 113 2.74 11.95 -2.87
CA GLY A 113 3.79 12.15 -3.87
C GLY A 113 4.01 10.91 -4.75
N ASN A 114 5.27 10.64 -5.09
CA ASN A 114 5.65 9.52 -5.95
C ASN A 114 5.79 8.24 -5.13
N ILE A 115 4.67 7.58 -4.83
CA ILE A 115 4.65 6.22 -4.27
C ILE A 115 4.28 5.21 -5.35
N SER A 116 4.69 3.96 -5.14
CA SER A 116 4.50 2.86 -6.08
C SER A 116 4.16 1.59 -5.29
N PRO A 117 3.34 0.68 -5.86
CA PRO A 117 3.19 -0.66 -5.29
C PRO A 117 4.49 -1.49 -5.36
N PHE A 118 5.53 -0.96 -6.00
CA PHE A 118 6.82 -1.61 -6.15
C PHE A 118 7.89 -0.85 -5.36
N LEU A 119 8.66 -1.58 -4.57
CA LEU A 119 9.85 -1.11 -3.89
C LEU A 119 11.04 -1.90 -4.44
N TYR A 120 11.93 -1.24 -5.16
CA TYR A 120 13.02 -1.89 -5.88
C TYR A 120 14.19 -2.19 -4.95
N VAL A 121 14.96 -3.24 -5.27
CA VAL A 121 16.04 -3.76 -4.45
C VAL A 121 17.35 -3.76 -5.25
N PRO A 122 17.93 -2.60 -5.58
CA PRO A 122 19.24 -2.53 -6.22
C PRO A 122 20.35 -2.94 -5.25
N GLY A 123 21.33 -3.70 -5.73
CA GLY A 123 22.43 -4.19 -4.92
C GLY A 123 23.53 -4.87 -5.72
N GLY A 124 24.52 -5.43 -5.04
CA GLY A 124 25.63 -6.14 -5.66
C GLY A 124 25.18 -7.30 -6.55
N HIS A 125 24.10 -8.00 -6.19
CA HIS A 125 23.55 -9.14 -6.94
C HIS A 125 23.13 -8.81 -8.39
N GLN A 126 22.96 -7.52 -8.73
CA GLN A 126 22.57 -7.10 -10.09
C GLN A 126 23.36 -5.87 -10.57
N GLY A 127 24.48 -5.54 -9.91
CA GLY A 127 25.38 -4.46 -10.31
C GLY A 127 24.88 -3.05 -10.00
N TRP A 128 24.04 -2.88 -8.99
CA TRP A 128 23.57 -1.59 -8.48
C TRP A 128 22.76 -0.75 -9.49
N LYS A 129 21.98 -1.41 -10.34
CA LYS A 129 21.16 -0.76 -11.40
C LYS A 129 19.69 -0.74 -11.04
N PRO A 130 19.13 0.36 -10.50
CA PRO A 130 17.73 0.43 -10.10
C PRO A 130 16.76 0.11 -11.25
N GLU A 131 17.10 0.47 -12.48
CA GLU A 131 16.28 0.25 -13.67
C GLU A 131 16.03 -1.25 -13.98
N THR A 132 16.89 -2.13 -13.53
CA THR A 132 16.79 -3.60 -13.70
C THR A 132 16.65 -4.33 -12.38
N ALA A 133 16.52 -3.61 -11.26
CA ALA A 133 16.45 -4.23 -9.94
C ALA A 133 15.17 -5.06 -9.76
N PRO A 134 15.26 -6.21 -9.06
CA PRO A 134 14.08 -6.89 -8.59
C PRO A 134 13.32 -6.02 -7.60
N TYR A 135 12.08 -6.40 -7.28
CA TYR A 135 11.21 -5.57 -6.44
C TYR A 135 10.46 -6.39 -5.40
N LEU A 136 10.07 -5.71 -4.33
CA LEU A 136 9.05 -6.11 -3.39
C LEU A 136 7.72 -5.50 -3.84
N TYR A 137 6.62 -6.17 -3.54
CA TYR A 137 5.28 -5.72 -3.92
C TYR A 137 4.45 -5.36 -2.69
N SER A 138 3.57 -4.37 -2.85
CA SER A 138 2.63 -3.94 -1.82
C SER A 138 1.23 -3.76 -2.38
N THR A 139 0.23 -4.15 -1.61
CA THR A 139 -1.18 -3.88 -1.89
C THR A 139 -1.72 -2.65 -1.15
N ASP A 140 -0.99 -2.17 -0.14
CA ASP A 140 -1.38 -1.05 0.72
C ASP A 140 -0.41 0.13 0.68
N MET A 141 0.63 0.07 -0.16
CA MET A 141 1.69 1.08 -0.32
C MET A 141 2.48 1.34 0.98
N THR A 142 2.34 0.48 1.95
CA THR A 142 2.97 0.58 3.27
C THR A 142 3.81 -0.63 3.59
N HIS A 143 3.23 -1.83 3.43
CA HIS A 143 3.88 -3.12 3.65
C HIS A 143 4.29 -3.73 2.33
N TYR A 144 5.58 -3.90 2.13
CA TYR A 144 6.18 -4.48 0.94
C TYR A 144 6.77 -5.84 1.27
N ASP A 145 6.56 -6.83 0.41
CA ASP A 145 7.04 -8.19 0.58
C ASP A 145 7.51 -8.78 -0.75
N GLY A 146 8.56 -9.57 -0.71
CA GLY A 146 9.07 -10.25 -1.89
C GLY A 146 10.25 -11.16 -1.60
N TYR A 147 10.63 -11.94 -2.61
CA TYR A 147 11.71 -12.91 -2.53
C TYR A 147 12.79 -12.58 -3.54
N ILE A 148 14.00 -12.37 -3.06
CA ILE A 148 15.16 -11.96 -3.86
C ILE A 148 16.28 -12.96 -3.67
N TYR A 149 16.87 -13.44 -4.77
CA TYR A 149 18.11 -14.20 -4.72
C TYR A 149 19.29 -13.27 -4.52
N MET A 150 20.15 -13.58 -3.58
CA MET A 150 21.35 -12.80 -3.26
C MET A 150 22.57 -13.71 -3.13
N ASP A 151 23.69 -13.25 -3.66
CA ASP A 151 24.98 -13.88 -3.45
C ASP A 151 25.51 -13.64 -2.02
N ALA A 152 26.50 -14.40 -1.59
CA ALA A 152 27.16 -14.19 -0.31
C ALA A 152 27.80 -12.80 -0.23
N ASP A 153 27.78 -12.22 0.98
CA ASP A 153 28.33 -10.89 1.26
C ASP A 153 27.72 -9.78 0.39
N ASN A 154 26.50 -9.99 -0.11
CA ASN A 154 25.80 -9.00 -0.92
C ASN A 154 25.34 -7.83 -0.07
N THR A 155 25.46 -6.63 -0.64
CA THR A 155 24.91 -5.40 -0.08
C THR A 155 23.87 -4.81 -1.02
N PHE A 156 22.85 -4.16 -0.46
CA PHE A 156 21.73 -3.62 -1.23
C PHE A 156 21.06 -2.42 -0.53
N LYS A 157 20.24 -1.72 -1.26
CA LYS A 157 19.30 -0.71 -0.73
C LYS A 157 17.88 -1.02 -1.20
N LEU A 158 16.92 -0.32 -0.63
CA LEU A 158 15.57 -0.27 -1.20
C LEU A 158 15.39 1.11 -1.85
N THR A 159 14.69 1.19 -2.97
CA THR A 159 14.39 2.48 -3.62
C THR A 159 12.96 2.54 -4.13
N SER A 160 12.33 3.70 -3.99
CA SER A 160 10.93 3.91 -4.38
C SER A 160 10.72 3.98 -5.90
N GLN A 161 11.80 4.12 -6.68
CA GLN A 161 11.75 4.28 -8.14
C GLN A 161 12.82 3.42 -8.82
N LYS A 162 12.70 3.25 -10.15
CA LYS A 162 13.70 2.58 -10.99
C LYS A 162 14.94 3.46 -11.29
N ASP A 163 15.25 4.36 -10.41
CA ASP A 163 16.39 5.26 -10.44
C ASP A 163 16.81 5.62 -9.01
N TRP A 164 17.79 6.48 -8.85
CA TRP A 164 18.28 6.97 -7.57
C TRP A 164 17.66 8.33 -7.16
N ASP A 165 16.78 8.90 -7.98
CA ASP A 165 16.18 10.22 -7.75
C ASP A 165 15.00 10.16 -6.75
N GLY A 166 14.43 8.97 -6.52
CA GLY A 166 13.40 8.74 -5.51
C GLY A 166 13.92 8.63 -4.08
N THR A 167 13.06 8.21 -3.17
CA THR A 167 13.47 7.90 -1.80
C THR A 167 14.29 6.62 -1.76
N ASN A 168 15.51 6.72 -1.26
CA ASN A 168 16.42 5.59 -1.08
C ASN A 168 16.47 5.21 0.40
N TYR A 169 16.22 3.94 0.69
CA TYR A 169 16.22 3.42 2.06
C TYR A 169 17.48 2.60 2.29
N GLY A 170 18.24 2.99 3.28
CA GLY A 170 19.48 2.31 3.70
C GLY A 170 19.40 1.81 5.14
N TYR A 171 20.52 1.34 5.66
CA TYR A 171 20.64 0.80 7.00
C TYR A 171 20.63 1.89 8.07
N ALA A 172 19.74 1.78 9.05
CA ALA A 172 19.77 2.53 10.29
C ALA A 172 20.15 1.61 11.48
N SER A 173 19.51 0.44 11.57
CA SER A 173 19.79 -0.64 12.52
C SER A 173 19.39 -1.99 11.94
N ASP A 174 19.53 -3.08 12.67
CA ASP A 174 19.19 -4.44 12.21
C ASP A 174 17.68 -4.62 11.91
N THR A 175 16.84 -3.67 12.30
CA THR A 175 15.39 -3.70 12.08
C THR A 175 14.83 -2.40 11.51
N GLU A 176 15.66 -1.35 11.36
CA GLU A 176 15.18 -0.03 10.95
C GLU A 176 15.87 0.47 9.69
N LEU A 177 15.09 1.13 8.85
CA LEU A 177 15.51 1.80 7.64
C LEU A 177 15.79 3.28 7.89
N SER A 178 16.76 3.85 7.16
CA SER A 178 17.02 5.28 7.11
C SER A 178 16.74 5.82 5.71
N THR A 179 16.13 6.99 5.62
CA THR A 179 15.97 7.77 4.39
C THR A 179 17.07 8.79 4.16
N ASP A 180 18.09 8.83 5.03
CA ASP A 180 19.25 9.69 4.85
C ASP A 180 20.04 9.25 3.61
N GLY A 181 20.37 10.19 2.73
CA GLY A 181 21.17 9.91 1.54
C GLY A 181 22.55 9.32 1.80
N GLY A 182 23.11 9.55 3.00
CA GLY A 182 24.37 8.98 3.49
C GLY A 182 24.24 7.65 4.23
N ALA A 183 23.02 7.12 4.41
CA ALA A 183 22.79 5.86 5.11
C ALA A 183 23.57 4.70 4.48
N GLY A 184 24.08 3.79 5.33
CA GLY A 184 24.76 2.57 4.90
C GLY A 184 23.86 1.64 4.07
N ASN A 185 24.46 0.57 3.56
CA ASN A 185 23.73 -0.47 2.84
C ASN A 185 23.20 -1.54 3.80
N LEU A 186 22.09 -2.15 3.47
CA LEU A 186 21.65 -3.43 4.02
C LEU A 186 22.58 -4.53 3.51
N SER A 187 22.73 -5.63 4.25
CA SER A 187 23.65 -6.69 3.86
C SER A 187 23.16 -8.09 4.24
N VAL A 188 23.50 -9.07 3.43
CA VAL A 188 23.37 -10.49 3.73
C VAL A 188 24.74 -11.15 3.66
N THR A 189 24.97 -12.17 4.47
CA THR A 189 26.26 -12.87 4.56
C THR A 189 26.30 -14.17 3.77
N GLU A 190 25.14 -14.77 3.49
CA GLU A 190 25.04 -16.07 2.83
C GLU A 190 24.33 -15.97 1.50
N THR A 191 24.72 -16.83 0.57
CA THR A 191 23.98 -17.02 -0.70
C THR A 191 22.63 -17.68 -0.45
N GLY A 192 21.58 -17.22 -1.15
CA GLY A 192 20.26 -17.85 -1.14
C GLY A 192 19.13 -16.89 -1.50
N PHE A 193 17.92 -17.43 -1.45
CA PHE A 193 16.72 -16.62 -1.55
C PHE A 193 16.37 -16.03 -0.19
N TYR A 194 16.13 -14.74 -0.18
CA TYR A 194 15.70 -14.01 1.01
C TYR A 194 14.29 -13.48 0.81
N ARG A 195 13.39 -13.77 1.78
CA ARG A 195 12.17 -13.02 1.95
C ARG A 195 12.53 -11.69 2.60
N ILE A 196 12.16 -10.61 1.95
CA ILE A 196 12.36 -9.25 2.46
C ILE A 196 10.99 -8.64 2.69
N GLU A 197 10.77 -8.15 3.90
CA GLU A 197 9.57 -7.46 4.33
C GLU A 197 9.99 -6.04 4.77
N ALA A 198 9.29 -5.02 4.28
CA ALA A 198 9.54 -3.63 4.66
C ALA A 198 8.22 -2.92 4.98
N ASN A 199 8.21 -2.14 6.06
CA ASN A 199 7.10 -1.27 6.41
C ASN A 199 7.60 0.18 6.32
N LEU A 200 7.13 0.92 5.31
CA LEU A 200 7.58 2.28 5.06
C LEU A 200 6.90 3.33 5.96
N SER A 201 5.79 2.98 6.64
CA SER A 201 5.17 3.89 7.61
C SER A 201 5.93 3.97 8.92
N THR A 202 6.59 2.88 9.31
CA THR A 202 7.42 2.78 10.53
C THR A 202 8.91 2.78 10.24
N LEU A 203 9.30 2.75 8.95
CA LEU A 203 10.67 2.60 8.49
C LEU A 203 11.35 1.36 9.09
N THR A 204 10.64 0.24 9.12
CA THR A 204 11.17 -1.03 9.62
C THR A 204 11.31 -2.05 8.51
N TYR A 205 12.23 -2.99 8.67
CA TYR A 205 12.41 -4.09 7.76
C TYR A 205 12.78 -5.39 8.49
N LYS A 206 12.56 -6.48 7.78
CA LYS A 206 13.02 -7.80 8.16
C LYS A 206 13.39 -8.57 6.90
N PHE A 207 14.45 -9.33 6.95
CA PHE A 207 14.71 -10.33 5.93
C PHE A 207 15.15 -11.65 6.58
N SER A 208 14.78 -12.74 5.93
CA SER A 208 15.13 -14.09 6.35
C SER A 208 15.46 -14.95 5.15
N LYS A 209 16.55 -15.70 5.25
CA LYS A 209 16.88 -16.70 4.25
C LYS A 209 15.77 -17.76 4.23
N THR A 210 15.35 -18.14 3.02
CA THR A 210 14.30 -19.13 2.81
C THR A 210 14.90 -20.40 2.23
N GLU A 211 14.34 -21.54 2.61
CA GLU A 211 14.64 -22.83 2.03
C GLU A 211 13.42 -23.30 1.23
N TRP A 212 13.62 -23.47 -0.06
CA TRP A 212 12.59 -23.98 -0.95
C TRP A 212 12.78 -25.46 -1.20
N GLY A 213 11.69 -26.20 -1.20
CA GLY A 213 11.69 -27.61 -1.55
C GLY A 213 10.48 -27.97 -2.39
N ILE A 214 10.61 -29.02 -3.16
CA ILE A 214 9.54 -29.59 -3.96
C ILE A 214 9.05 -30.87 -3.27
N ILE A 215 7.73 -31.04 -3.19
CA ILE A 215 7.07 -32.24 -2.71
C ILE A 215 6.15 -32.78 -3.80
N GLY A 216 6.09 -34.10 -3.98
CA GLY A 216 5.21 -34.72 -4.96
C GLY A 216 5.82 -35.97 -5.61
N ASP A 217 5.01 -36.69 -6.41
CA ASP A 217 5.40 -37.96 -7.03
C ASP A 217 6.63 -37.92 -7.96
N ALA A 218 6.95 -36.70 -8.46
CA ALA A 218 8.13 -36.47 -9.33
C ALA A 218 9.41 -36.24 -8.55
N THR A 219 9.39 -36.26 -7.21
CA THR A 219 10.54 -36.01 -6.35
C THR A 219 10.99 -37.28 -5.62
N GLN A 220 12.27 -37.37 -5.25
CA GLN A 220 12.82 -38.52 -4.55
C GLN A 220 12.13 -38.77 -3.18
N GLY A 221 11.65 -37.70 -2.53
CA GLY A 221 10.93 -37.79 -1.24
C GLY A 221 9.45 -38.08 -1.37
N GLY A 222 8.88 -38.12 -2.59
CA GLY A 222 7.44 -38.30 -2.81
C GLY A 222 6.62 -37.20 -2.13
N TRP A 223 5.49 -37.58 -1.57
CA TRP A 223 4.61 -36.70 -0.80
C TRP A 223 4.97 -36.62 0.69
N ASP A 224 5.91 -37.47 1.17
CA ASP A 224 6.27 -37.55 2.57
C ASP A 224 7.40 -36.64 2.99
N ASN A 225 8.33 -36.32 2.05
CA ASN A 225 9.52 -35.51 2.35
C ASN A 225 9.78 -34.48 1.24
N SER A 226 10.04 -33.25 1.67
CA SER A 226 10.46 -32.18 0.75
C SER A 226 11.86 -32.44 0.18
N THR A 227 12.02 -32.29 -1.12
CA THR A 227 13.31 -32.29 -1.80
C THR A 227 13.80 -30.86 -1.94
N PRO A 228 14.93 -30.47 -1.30
CA PRO A 228 15.45 -29.11 -1.39
C PRO A 228 15.73 -28.69 -2.85
N MET A 229 15.39 -27.46 -3.17
CA MET A 229 15.80 -26.81 -4.42
C MET A 229 17.20 -26.22 -4.21
N THR A 230 18.16 -26.68 -4.97
CA THR A 230 19.54 -26.20 -4.98
C THR A 230 19.82 -25.33 -6.18
#